data_6e88da1a5d0a187f340a840b604fb652
#
_entry.id   6e88da1a5d0a187f340a840b604fb652
#
_cell.length_a   1.000
_cell.length_b   1.000
_cell.length_c   1.000
_cell.angle_alpha   90.00
_cell.angle_beta   90.00
_cell.angle_gamma   90.00
#
_symmetry.space_group_name_H-M   'P 1'
#
loop_
_entity.id
_entity.type
_entity.pdbx_description
1 polymer ?
#
loop_
_entity_poly.entity_id
_entity_poly.type
_entity_poly.pdbx_seq_one_letter_code
_entity_poly.pdbx_strand_id
1 'polypeptide(L)'
;KQQTGECIMPHEGVFARVLTGGEIHVGDEVTLLPALENPPLRAAVITLSDKGSRGEREDKSGPLIAQMLTAAGYVVEETMILPDEAKALKAQLIRMADGRQVNLVLTTGGTGFSPRDITPEATCAIADRNAPGIAEAMRYHSLSITPRGMLSRGVSVLRGKTLIVNLPGSPKAVQENLEYILPSLEH
;
A
#
# COMPACT_ATOMS: atom_id res chain seq x y z
N LYS A 1 -30.89 7.14 6.06
CA LYS A 1 -32.32 6.74 6.07
C LYS A 1 -33.13 7.95 6.45
N GLN A 2 -33.78 8.57 5.51
CA GLN A 2 -34.68 9.65 5.76
C GLN A 2 -36.14 9.16 5.77
N GLN A 3 -37.02 9.99 6.22
CA GLN A 3 -38.39 9.80 6.64
C GLN A 3 -39.34 8.97 5.74
N THR A 4 -38.92 8.53 4.57
CA THR A 4 -39.75 7.75 3.64
C THR A 4 -39.57 6.23 3.75
N GLY A 5 -38.61 5.73 4.53
CA GLY A 5 -38.36 4.29 4.64
C GLY A 5 -37.79 3.60 3.38
N GLU A 6 -37.66 4.31 2.28
CA GLU A 6 -37.08 3.80 1.05
C GLU A 6 -35.56 3.88 1.07
N CYS A 7 -34.92 2.90 0.44
CA CYS A 7 -33.46 2.91 0.25
C CYS A 7 -33.12 3.99 -0.78
N ILE A 8 -32.41 5.02 -0.33
CA ILE A 8 -31.93 6.12 -1.20
C ILE A 8 -30.69 5.76 -2.01
N MET A 9 -30.30 4.49 -2.06
CA MET A 9 -29.28 4.07 -3.02
C MET A 9 -29.87 4.26 -4.43
N PRO A 10 -29.29 5.11 -5.27
CA PRO A 10 -29.79 5.31 -6.61
C PRO A 10 -29.74 4.00 -7.38
N HIS A 11 -30.82 3.63 -8.05
CA HIS A 11 -30.82 2.49 -8.99
C HIS A 11 -29.90 2.76 -10.18
N GLU A 12 -29.58 4.02 -10.42
CA GLU A 12 -28.64 4.50 -11.42
C GLU A 12 -27.71 5.52 -10.74
N GLY A 13 -26.45 5.22 -10.62
CA GLY A 13 -25.47 6.09 -10.01
C GLY A 13 -24.07 5.81 -10.51
N VAL A 14 -23.25 6.84 -10.57
CA VAL A 14 -21.83 6.74 -10.90
C VAL A 14 -21.05 6.89 -9.60
N PHE A 15 -20.21 5.92 -9.30
CA PHE A 15 -19.26 6.05 -8.21
C PHE A 15 -18.09 6.90 -8.68
N ALA A 16 -17.79 7.98 -7.96
CA ALA A 16 -16.69 8.86 -8.26
C ALA A 16 -15.76 8.99 -7.05
N ARG A 17 -14.46 9.18 -7.31
CA ARG A 17 -13.48 9.50 -6.31
C ARG A 17 -13.12 10.98 -6.41
N VAL A 18 -13.22 11.70 -5.30
CA VAL A 18 -12.78 13.09 -5.24
C VAL A 18 -11.25 13.13 -5.21
N LEU A 19 -10.64 13.68 -6.24
CA LEU A 19 -9.19 13.87 -6.34
C LEU A 19 -8.74 15.21 -5.75
N THR A 20 -9.55 16.25 -5.94
CA THR A 20 -9.33 17.58 -5.39
C THR A 20 -10.61 18.03 -4.72
N GLY A 21 -10.52 18.49 -3.49
CA GLY A 21 -11.67 19.00 -2.76
C GLY A 21 -12.19 20.31 -3.37
N GLY A 22 -13.48 20.56 -3.19
CA GLY A 22 -14.16 21.78 -3.65
C GLY A 22 -15.62 21.76 -3.22
N GLU A 23 -16.32 22.88 -3.45
CA GLU A 23 -17.77 22.97 -3.28
C GLU A 23 -18.47 22.55 -4.56
N ILE A 24 -19.56 21.80 -4.45
CA ILE A 24 -20.40 21.36 -5.56
C ILE A 24 -21.83 21.75 -5.23
N HIS A 25 -22.52 22.39 -6.17
CA HIS A 25 -23.90 22.84 -6.04
C HIS A 25 -24.80 22.11 -7.02
N VAL A 26 -26.09 22.08 -6.70
CA VAL A 26 -27.11 21.55 -7.62
C VAL A 26 -27.17 22.46 -8.84
N GLY A 27 -26.95 21.85 -10.02
CA GLY A 27 -26.94 22.58 -11.30
C GLY A 27 -25.53 22.86 -11.83
N ASP A 28 -24.46 22.53 -11.10
CA ASP A 28 -23.11 22.62 -11.60
C ASP A 28 -22.91 21.71 -12.83
N GLU A 29 -22.18 22.19 -13.80
CA GLU A 29 -21.86 21.42 -15.01
C GLU A 29 -20.85 20.30 -14.72
N VAL A 30 -21.15 19.09 -15.17
CA VAL A 30 -20.24 17.94 -15.06
C VAL A 30 -19.63 17.67 -16.43
N THR A 31 -18.32 17.89 -16.58
CA THR A 31 -17.58 17.61 -17.78
C THR A 31 -16.79 16.30 -17.63
N LEU A 32 -17.00 15.35 -18.54
CA LEU A 32 -16.17 14.14 -18.64
C LEU A 32 -14.84 14.51 -19.30
N LEU A 33 -13.76 14.37 -18.55
CA LEU A 33 -12.43 14.48 -19.13
C LEU A 33 -12.07 13.20 -19.91
N PRO A 34 -11.33 13.32 -21.03
CA PRO A 34 -10.84 12.15 -21.74
C PRO A 34 -9.99 11.29 -20.82
N ALA A 35 -10.12 9.96 -20.91
CA ALA A 35 -9.26 9.05 -20.19
C ALA A 35 -7.80 9.30 -20.59
N LEU A 36 -6.91 9.35 -19.61
CA LEU A 36 -5.48 9.41 -19.89
C LEU A 36 -5.06 8.13 -20.61
N GLU A 37 -4.34 8.24 -21.72
CA GLU A 37 -3.83 7.06 -22.46
C GLU A 37 -2.94 6.19 -21.56
N ASN A 38 -2.10 6.83 -20.72
CA ASN A 38 -1.24 6.17 -19.76
C ASN A 38 -1.37 6.87 -18.39
N PRO A 39 -2.37 6.50 -17.59
CA PRO A 39 -2.50 7.07 -16.25
C PRO A 39 -1.29 6.67 -15.39
N PRO A 40 -0.77 7.59 -14.55
CA PRO A 40 0.33 7.26 -13.66
C PRO A 40 -0.07 6.11 -12.70
N LEU A 41 0.87 5.22 -12.44
CA LEU A 41 0.68 4.17 -11.45
C LEU A 41 0.49 4.79 -10.05
N ARG A 42 -0.49 4.27 -9.32
CA ARG A 42 -0.86 4.76 -7.99
C ARG A 42 -0.40 3.82 -6.91
N ALA A 43 0.15 4.36 -5.84
CA ALA A 43 0.68 3.58 -4.75
C ALA A 43 0.19 4.06 -3.38
N ALA A 44 0.25 3.17 -2.39
CA ALA A 44 0.06 3.49 -0.98
C ALA A 44 1.21 2.90 -0.15
N VAL A 45 1.52 3.54 0.97
CA VAL A 45 2.59 3.13 1.88
C VAL A 45 2.02 2.94 3.28
N ILE A 46 2.30 1.79 3.89
CA ILE A 46 1.82 1.44 5.23
C ILE A 46 3.01 1.07 6.11
N THR A 47 3.28 1.85 7.14
CA THR A 47 4.30 1.54 8.15
C THR A 47 3.66 0.81 9.33
N LEU A 48 4.20 -0.34 9.70
CA LEU A 48 3.81 -1.11 10.89
C LEU A 48 4.78 -0.78 12.02
N SER A 49 4.28 -0.14 13.06
CA SER A 49 5.07 0.22 14.23
C SER A 49 4.17 0.59 15.41
N ASP A 50 4.18 -0.21 16.48
CA ASP A 50 3.48 0.11 17.73
C ASP A 50 3.93 1.46 18.33
N LYS A 51 5.23 1.74 18.30
CA LYS A 51 5.78 3.01 18.81
C LYS A 51 5.49 4.18 17.89
N GLY A 52 5.59 3.95 16.57
CA GLY A 52 5.27 4.98 15.57
C GLY A 52 3.81 5.40 15.62
N SER A 53 2.89 4.44 15.74
CA SER A 53 1.44 4.71 15.79
C SER A 53 1.02 5.50 17.05
N ARG A 54 1.81 5.44 18.13
CA ARG A 54 1.60 6.25 19.36
C ARG A 54 2.39 7.55 19.37
N GLY A 55 3.14 7.86 18.29
CA GLY A 55 3.99 9.06 18.25
C GLY A 55 5.26 9.00 19.10
N GLU A 56 5.61 7.83 19.65
CA GLU A 56 6.80 7.60 20.49
C GLU A 56 8.09 7.44 19.66
N ARG A 57 7.95 7.25 18.36
CA ARG A 57 9.06 7.04 17.43
C ARG A 57 8.73 7.67 16.07
N GLU A 58 9.65 8.44 15.53
CA GLU A 58 9.57 8.98 14.18
C GLU A 58 9.62 7.84 13.13
N ASP A 59 8.70 7.89 12.18
CA ASP A 59 8.76 7.02 10.99
C ASP A 59 9.71 7.62 9.95
N LYS A 60 10.81 6.93 9.70
CA LYS A 60 11.79 7.30 8.67
C LYS A 60 11.64 6.44 7.41
N SER A 61 11.01 5.27 7.52
CA SER A 61 10.87 4.32 6.41
C SER A 61 9.72 4.68 5.47
N GLY A 62 8.56 5.00 6.02
CA GLY A 62 7.40 5.39 5.21
C GLY A 62 7.65 6.60 4.31
N PRO A 63 8.14 7.74 4.84
CA PRO A 63 8.51 8.90 4.02
C PRO A 63 9.58 8.59 2.95
N LEU A 64 10.58 7.76 3.27
CA LEU A 64 11.59 7.34 2.31
C LEU A 64 10.98 6.56 1.15
N ILE A 65 10.11 5.58 1.45
CA ILE A 65 9.40 4.80 0.42
C ILE A 65 8.56 5.73 -0.47
N ALA A 66 7.81 6.65 0.13
CA ALA A 66 6.97 7.59 -0.61
C ALA A 66 7.81 8.49 -1.55
N GLN A 67 8.97 8.96 -1.07
CA GLN A 67 9.90 9.74 -1.88
C GLN A 67 10.44 8.94 -3.07
N MET A 68 10.86 7.69 -2.84
CA MET A 68 11.40 6.82 -3.89
C MET A 68 10.34 6.48 -4.94
N LEU A 69 9.11 6.17 -4.52
CA LEU A 69 7.98 5.93 -5.41
C LEU A 69 7.64 7.15 -6.26
N THR A 70 7.62 8.34 -5.65
CA THR A 70 7.37 9.60 -6.37
C THR A 70 8.47 9.87 -7.40
N ALA A 71 9.73 9.64 -7.06
CA ALA A 71 10.85 9.77 -7.98
C ALA A 71 10.79 8.78 -9.16
N ALA A 72 10.18 7.62 -8.95
CA ALA A 72 9.92 6.62 -9.99
C ALA A 72 8.59 6.86 -10.77
N GLY A 73 7.93 7.99 -10.59
CA GLY A 73 6.74 8.35 -11.36
C GLY A 73 5.41 7.84 -10.81
N TYR A 74 5.39 7.21 -9.61
CA TYR A 74 4.15 6.82 -8.96
C TYR A 74 3.46 8.01 -8.29
N VAL A 75 2.14 8.02 -8.32
CA VAL A 75 1.32 8.90 -7.48
C VAL A 75 1.09 8.19 -6.14
N VAL A 76 1.74 8.67 -5.08
CA VAL A 76 1.51 8.17 -3.73
C VAL A 76 0.24 8.81 -3.17
N GLU A 77 -0.83 8.01 -3.12
CA GLU A 77 -2.16 8.49 -2.69
C GLU A 77 -2.28 8.63 -1.19
N GLU A 78 -1.65 7.72 -0.45
CA GLU A 78 -1.79 7.69 0.99
C GLU A 78 -0.55 7.07 1.65
N THR A 79 -0.12 7.69 2.74
CA THR A 79 0.87 7.13 3.68
C THR A 79 0.24 7.05 5.05
N MET A 80 0.46 5.94 5.75
CA MET A 80 -0.09 5.76 7.10
C MET A 80 0.83 4.94 7.99
N ILE A 81 0.69 5.15 9.30
CA ILE A 81 1.36 4.35 10.32
C ILE A 81 0.28 3.60 11.10
N LEU A 82 0.44 2.30 11.23
CA LEU A 82 -0.46 1.41 11.96
C LEU A 82 0.27 0.73 13.11
N PRO A 83 -0.44 0.37 14.19
CA PRO A 83 0.11 -0.56 15.18
C PRO A 83 0.34 -1.94 14.55
N ASP A 84 1.21 -2.75 15.16
CA ASP A 84 1.48 -4.13 14.74
C ASP A 84 0.28 -5.06 15.06
N GLU A 85 -0.87 -4.79 14.40
CA GLU A 85 -2.14 -5.49 14.57
C GLU A 85 -2.68 -6.01 13.23
N ALA A 86 -2.85 -7.33 13.14
CA ALA A 86 -3.29 -7.99 11.90
C ALA A 86 -4.66 -7.50 11.41
N LYS A 87 -5.60 -7.19 12.32
CA LYS A 87 -6.94 -6.69 11.94
C LYS A 87 -6.86 -5.31 11.29
N ALA A 88 -6.07 -4.41 11.87
CA ALA A 88 -5.88 -3.06 11.35
C ALA A 88 -5.20 -3.10 9.97
N LEU A 89 -4.11 -3.88 9.84
CA LEU A 89 -3.40 -4.03 8.58
C LEU A 89 -4.30 -4.62 7.49
N LYS A 90 -4.98 -5.74 7.74
CA LYS A 90 -5.89 -6.36 6.76
C LYS A 90 -6.96 -5.39 6.27
N ALA A 91 -7.58 -4.63 7.16
CA ALA A 91 -8.61 -3.65 6.79
C ALA A 91 -8.06 -2.58 5.83
N GLN A 92 -6.84 -2.07 6.08
CA GLN A 92 -6.23 -1.06 5.22
C GLN A 92 -5.73 -1.64 3.89
N LEU A 93 -5.18 -2.85 3.88
CA LEU A 93 -4.78 -3.51 2.63
C LEU A 93 -6.00 -3.72 1.71
N ILE A 94 -7.12 -4.21 2.27
CA ILE A 94 -8.38 -4.37 1.52
C ILE A 94 -8.89 -3.00 1.04
N ARG A 95 -8.86 -1.97 1.89
CA ARG A 95 -9.30 -0.62 1.51
C ARG A 95 -8.46 -0.06 0.36
N MET A 96 -7.14 -0.26 0.36
CA MET A 96 -6.26 0.19 -0.71
C MET A 96 -6.50 -0.59 -2.01
N ALA A 97 -6.62 -1.92 -1.93
CA ALA A 97 -6.77 -2.76 -3.10
C ALA A 97 -8.18 -2.69 -3.71
N ASP A 98 -9.23 -2.87 -2.91
CA ASP A 98 -10.61 -2.98 -3.39
C ASP A 98 -11.29 -1.60 -3.50
N GLY A 99 -11.07 -0.74 -2.51
CA GLY A 99 -11.71 0.57 -2.43
C GLY A 99 -10.98 1.66 -3.22
N ARG A 100 -9.68 1.83 -2.99
CA ARG A 100 -8.86 2.81 -3.70
C ARG A 100 -8.37 2.31 -5.05
N GLN A 101 -8.27 1.01 -5.21
CA GLN A 101 -7.77 0.36 -6.43
C GLN A 101 -6.39 0.90 -6.86
N VAL A 102 -5.48 1.06 -5.89
CA VAL A 102 -4.11 1.43 -6.19
C VAL A 102 -3.39 0.28 -6.89
N ASN A 103 -2.37 0.57 -7.68
CA ASN A 103 -1.60 -0.46 -8.39
C ASN A 103 -0.62 -1.18 -7.46
N LEU A 104 -0.07 -0.45 -6.49
CA LEU A 104 0.98 -0.94 -5.60
C LEU A 104 0.70 -0.54 -4.15
N VAL A 105 0.84 -1.48 -3.22
CA VAL A 105 0.92 -1.20 -1.78
C VAL A 105 2.25 -1.71 -1.27
N LEU A 106 3.05 -0.82 -0.70
CA LEU A 106 4.27 -1.17 0.01
C LEU A 106 4.03 -1.08 1.52
N THR A 107 4.29 -2.17 2.23
CA THR A 107 4.32 -2.14 3.69
C THR A 107 5.76 -2.16 4.19
N THR A 108 6.04 -1.58 5.34
CA THR A 108 7.35 -1.64 5.99
C THR A 108 7.20 -1.91 7.48
N GLY A 109 8.04 -2.79 8.03
CA GLY A 109 7.97 -3.25 9.42
C GLY A 109 7.17 -4.52 9.63
N GLY A 110 7.31 -5.13 10.80
CA GLY A 110 6.60 -6.35 11.20
C GLY A 110 6.92 -7.61 10.38
N THR A 111 8.13 -7.71 9.80
CA THR A 111 8.55 -8.83 8.93
C THR A 111 9.61 -9.74 9.56
N GLY A 112 9.95 -9.56 10.83
CA GLY A 112 10.91 -10.37 11.57
C GLY A 112 10.29 -11.56 12.30
N PHE A 113 10.96 -12.02 13.37
CA PHE A 113 10.57 -13.23 14.14
C PHE A 113 9.91 -12.93 15.48
N SER A 114 9.69 -11.66 15.82
CA SER A 114 8.96 -11.31 17.03
C SER A 114 7.50 -11.78 16.93
N PRO A 115 6.85 -12.18 18.04
CA PRO A 115 5.42 -12.48 18.05
C PRO A 115 4.53 -11.32 17.57
N ARG A 116 5.05 -10.09 17.62
CA ARG A 116 4.37 -8.88 17.11
C ARG A 116 4.56 -8.68 15.60
N ASP A 117 5.50 -9.39 14.97
CA ASP A 117 5.76 -9.30 13.53
C ASP A 117 4.72 -10.13 12.78
N ILE A 118 3.61 -9.50 12.40
CA ILE A 118 2.42 -10.13 11.82
C ILE A 118 2.16 -9.74 10.36
N THR A 119 3.03 -8.90 9.80
CA THR A 119 2.80 -8.34 8.46
C THR A 119 2.67 -9.40 7.37
N PRO A 120 3.52 -10.43 7.29
CA PRO A 120 3.41 -11.46 6.26
C PRO A 120 2.10 -12.26 6.36
N GLU A 121 1.70 -12.65 7.57
CA GLU A 121 0.49 -13.43 7.81
C GLU A 121 -0.76 -12.62 7.47
N ALA A 122 -0.80 -11.36 7.87
CA ALA A 122 -1.92 -10.46 7.56
C ALA A 122 -2.03 -10.19 6.04
N THR A 123 -0.89 -10.09 5.36
CA THR A 123 -0.82 -9.90 3.90
C THR A 123 -1.28 -11.14 3.16
N CYS A 124 -0.79 -12.32 3.53
CA CYS A 124 -1.22 -13.59 2.94
C CYS A 124 -2.73 -13.85 3.13
N ALA A 125 -3.28 -13.47 4.29
CA ALA A 125 -4.69 -13.73 4.62
C ALA A 125 -5.69 -12.98 3.73
N ILE A 126 -5.25 -11.94 3.00
CA ILE A 126 -6.12 -11.15 2.11
C ILE A 126 -5.76 -11.34 0.62
N ALA A 127 -4.78 -12.16 0.33
CA ALA A 127 -4.27 -12.37 -1.02
C ALA A 127 -5.18 -13.26 -1.85
N ASP A 128 -5.35 -12.92 -3.12
CA ASP A 128 -5.95 -13.80 -4.10
C ASP A 128 -4.92 -14.76 -4.70
N ARG A 129 -3.67 -14.28 -4.87
CA ARG A 129 -2.56 -15.04 -5.46
C ARG A 129 -1.23 -14.62 -4.84
N ASN A 130 -0.31 -15.58 -4.71
CA ASN A 130 1.07 -15.30 -4.32
C ASN A 130 1.90 -14.86 -5.52
N ALA A 131 2.84 -13.93 -5.29
CA ALA A 131 3.84 -13.47 -6.26
C ALA A 131 5.24 -13.60 -5.65
N PRO A 132 5.71 -14.82 -5.32
CA PRO A 132 6.88 -15.03 -4.43
C PRO A 132 8.18 -14.47 -4.99
N GLY A 133 8.33 -14.36 -6.29
CA GLY A 133 9.59 -13.97 -6.95
C GLY A 133 10.11 -12.61 -6.49
N ILE A 134 9.25 -11.63 -6.19
CA ILE A 134 9.70 -10.31 -5.72
C ILE A 134 10.31 -10.43 -4.30
N ALA A 135 9.63 -11.13 -3.40
CA ALA A 135 10.13 -11.33 -2.04
C ALA A 135 11.40 -12.20 -2.01
N GLU A 136 11.53 -13.17 -2.91
CA GLU A 136 12.75 -13.98 -3.11
C GLU A 136 13.91 -13.12 -3.64
N ALA A 137 13.65 -12.28 -4.63
CA ALA A 137 14.64 -11.36 -5.19
C ALA A 137 15.17 -10.38 -4.14
N MET A 138 14.30 -9.81 -3.29
CA MET A 138 14.70 -8.96 -2.17
C MET A 138 15.60 -9.73 -1.17
N ARG A 139 15.24 -10.96 -0.79
CA ARG A 139 16.08 -11.78 0.10
C ARG A 139 17.42 -12.11 -0.53
N TYR A 140 17.43 -12.50 -1.79
CA TYR A 140 18.67 -12.79 -2.52
C TYR A 140 19.59 -11.57 -2.56
N HIS A 141 19.05 -10.40 -2.90
CA HIS A 141 19.80 -9.15 -2.89
C HIS A 141 20.32 -8.82 -1.48
N SER A 142 19.47 -8.93 -0.46
CA SER A 142 19.86 -8.66 0.92
C SER A 142 20.97 -9.60 1.42
N LEU A 143 20.99 -10.86 0.98
CA LEU A 143 22.04 -11.84 1.33
C LEU A 143 23.40 -11.45 0.78
N SER A 144 23.48 -10.74 -0.34
CA SER A 144 24.75 -10.20 -0.87
C SER A 144 25.32 -9.08 0.00
N ILE A 145 24.48 -8.43 0.82
CA ILE A 145 24.86 -7.32 1.70
C ILE A 145 25.09 -7.81 3.14
N THR A 146 24.19 -8.67 3.64
CA THR A 146 24.24 -9.19 5.00
C THR A 146 23.61 -10.58 5.12
N PRO A 147 24.22 -11.51 5.88
CA PRO A 147 23.60 -12.81 6.17
C PRO A 147 22.22 -12.70 6.84
N ARG A 148 21.94 -11.60 7.53
CA ARG A 148 20.63 -11.35 8.19
C ARG A 148 19.48 -11.22 7.20
N GLY A 149 19.75 -11.03 5.91
CA GLY A 149 18.73 -11.04 4.86
C GLY A 149 17.85 -12.29 4.87
N MET A 150 18.39 -13.46 5.29
CA MET A 150 17.62 -14.71 5.42
C MET A 150 16.52 -14.67 6.48
N LEU A 151 16.58 -13.72 7.41
CA LEU A 151 15.61 -13.61 8.50
C LEU A 151 14.36 -12.81 8.11
N SER A 152 14.29 -12.28 6.88
CA SER A 152 13.09 -11.60 6.40
C SER A 152 12.01 -12.61 6.02
N ARG A 153 10.84 -12.49 6.65
CA ARG A 153 9.65 -13.26 6.32
C ARG A 153 8.71 -12.52 5.36
N GLY A 154 9.13 -11.33 4.87
CA GLY A 154 8.34 -10.53 3.94
C GLY A 154 7.85 -11.33 2.74
N VAL A 155 6.63 -11.05 2.30
CA VAL A 155 5.95 -11.68 1.16
C VAL A 155 5.58 -10.65 0.11
N SER A 156 5.26 -11.14 -1.08
CA SER A 156 4.64 -10.36 -2.14
C SER A 156 3.44 -11.12 -2.70
N VAL A 157 2.32 -10.42 -2.87
CA VAL A 157 1.03 -11.02 -3.22
C VAL A 157 0.24 -10.10 -4.16
N LEU A 158 -0.77 -10.67 -4.81
CA LEU A 158 -1.75 -9.93 -5.61
C LEU A 158 -3.12 -10.01 -4.92
N ARG A 159 -3.81 -8.86 -4.87
CA ARG A 159 -5.23 -8.77 -4.58
C ARG A 159 -5.93 -7.94 -5.65
N GLY A 160 -6.87 -8.56 -6.39
CA GLY A 160 -7.44 -7.95 -7.58
C GLY A 160 -6.34 -7.55 -8.58
N LYS A 161 -6.21 -6.25 -8.80
CA LYS A 161 -5.18 -5.63 -9.67
C LYS A 161 -4.04 -4.98 -8.88
N THR A 162 -4.04 -5.11 -7.57
CA THR A 162 -3.05 -4.48 -6.68
C THR A 162 -1.94 -5.47 -6.33
N LEU A 163 -0.70 -5.07 -6.58
CA LEU A 163 0.48 -5.74 -6.04
C LEU A 163 0.75 -5.23 -4.62
N ILE A 164 0.96 -6.13 -3.68
CA ILE A 164 1.28 -5.82 -2.28
C ILE A 164 2.63 -6.44 -1.95
N VAL A 165 3.59 -5.64 -1.48
CA VAL A 165 4.95 -6.10 -1.14
C VAL A 165 5.32 -5.67 0.27
N ASN A 166 5.82 -6.61 1.07
CA ASN A 166 6.32 -6.32 2.41
C ASN A 166 7.82 -6.03 2.37
N LEU A 167 8.20 -4.79 2.70
CA LEU A 167 9.58 -4.35 2.84
C LEU A 167 10.09 -4.55 4.28
N PRO A 168 11.41 -4.63 4.49
CA PRO A 168 12.00 -4.63 5.82
C PRO A 168 11.70 -3.32 6.57
N GLY A 169 11.85 -3.33 7.91
CA GLY A 169 11.50 -2.18 8.75
C GLY A 169 12.56 -1.08 8.84
N SER A 170 13.83 -1.36 8.56
CA SER A 170 14.89 -0.34 8.67
C SER A 170 14.99 0.52 7.41
N PRO A 171 15.17 1.86 7.52
CA PRO A 171 15.30 2.73 6.36
C PRO A 171 16.39 2.30 5.38
N LYS A 172 17.55 1.87 5.89
CA LYS A 172 18.66 1.37 5.06
C LYS A 172 18.24 0.15 4.24
N ALA A 173 17.66 -0.86 4.88
CA ALA A 173 17.23 -2.08 4.17
C ALA A 173 16.03 -1.81 3.23
N VAL A 174 15.16 -0.86 3.56
CA VAL A 174 14.12 -0.36 2.65
C VAL A 174 14.74 0.19 1.38
N GLN A 175 15.70 1.11 1.50
CA GLN A 175 16.36 1.73 0.37
C GLN A 175 17.03 0.67 -0.52
N GLU A 176 17.87 -0.19 0.06
CA GLU A 176 18.61 -1.24 -0.66
C GLU A 176 17.65 -2.17 -1.44
N ASN A 177 16.58 -2.61 -0.81
CA ASN A 177 15.62 -3.52 -1.45
C ASN A 177 14.76 -2.81 -2.50
N LEU A 178 14.30 -1.59 -2.20
CA LEU A 178 13.43 -0.87 -3.13
C LEU A 178 14.19 -0.41 -4.38
N GLU A 179 15.45 0.05 -4.24
CA GLU A 179 16.33 0.34 -5.40
C GLU A 179 16.51 -0.87 -6.31
N TYR A 180 16.57 -2.08 -5.73
CA TYR A 180 16.74 -3.30 -6.49
C TYR A 180 15.47 -3.75 -7.24
N ILE A 181 14.30 -3.70 -6.60
CA ILE A 181 13.06 -4.22 -7.21
C ILE A 181 12.29 -3.20 -8.03
N LEU A 182 12.35 -1.89 -7.67
CA LEU A 182 11.51 -0.84 -8.23
C LEU A 182 11.57 -0.75 -9.77
N PRO A 183 12.76 -0.88 -10.43
CA PRO A 183 12.83 -0.86 -11.90
C PRO A 183 12.04 -1.99 -12.59
N SER A 184 11.74 -3.08 -11.88
CA SER A 184 10.98 -4.20 -12.41
C SER A 184 9.47 -4.11 -12.14
N LEU A 185 9.05 -3.19 -11.28
CA LEU A 185 7.63 -3.06 -10.88
C LEU A 185 6.79 -2.23 -11.86
N GLU A 186 7.41 -1.57 -12.83
CA GLU A 186 6.71 -0.79 -13.87
C GLU A 186 6.06 -1.67 -14.93
N HIS A 187 6.47 -2.94 -15.01
CA HIS A 187 5.95 -3.92 -15.97
C HIS A 187 4.69 -4.59 -15.43
#